data_2f55ab601798e566730392615d34f863
#
_entry.id   2f55ab601798e566730392615d34f863
#
_cell.length_a   1.000
_cell.length_b   1.000
_cell.length_c   1.000
_cell.angle_alpha   90.00
_cell.angle_beta   90.00
_cell.angle_gamma   90.00
#
_symmetry.space_group_name_H-M   'P 1'
#
loop_
_entity.id
_entity.type
_entity.pdbx_description
1 polymer ?
#
loop_
_entity_poly.entity_id
_entity_poly.type
_entity_poly.pdbx_seq_one_letter_code
_entity_poly.pdbx_strand_id
1 'polypeptide(L)'
;KIYGVGETTTYKKDGQERVHFTVNSVSNTSDRNEFADSQPEQVIIIHYSYENIASEEDVYFSSVNFKVIDEGGNVCETYPASINTYPQMAPAGTKSEGEEAYGLKQQSSKIKLVVDLDYFGNKVTYELPIQ
;
A
#
# COMPACT_ATOMS: atom_id res chain seq x y z
N LYS A 1 0.76 -15.66 7.83
CA LYS A 1 1.42 -15.73 6.53
C LYS A 1 1.91 -14.36 6.11
N ILE A 2 3.05 -14.32 5.42
CA ILE A 2 3.60 -13.12 4.81
C ILE A 2 3.46 -13.25 3.30
N TYR A 3 2.90 -12.25 2.67
CA TYR A 3 2.62 -12.22 1.23
C TYR A 3 3.73 -11.47 0.49
N GLY A 4 3.87 -11.76 -0.80
CA GLY A 4 4.83 -11.10 -1.68
C GLY A 4 4.14 -10.30 -2.78
N VAL A 5 4.96 -9.71 -3.64
CA VAL A 5 4.49 -8.97 -4.82
C VAL A 5 3.61 -9.88 -5.69
N GLY A 6 2.47 -9.36 -6.11
CA GLY A 6 1.54 -10.07 -6.99
C GLY A 6 0.60 -11.04 -6.27
N GLU A 7 0.80 -11.27 -4.98
CA GLU A 7 -0.12 -12.13 -4.23
C GLU A 7 -1.34 -11.34 -3.77
N THR A 8 -2.52 -11.92 -4.00
CA THR A 8 -3.78 -11.32 -3.61
C THR A 8 -4.17 -11.76 -2.21
N THR A 9 -4.54 -10.80 -1.36
CA THR A 9 -5.11 -11.07 -0.05
C THR A 9 -6.61 -10.78 -0.10
N THR A 10 -7.36 -11.45 0.77
CA THR A 10 -8.81 -11.41 0.76
C THR A 10 -9.35 -11.09 2.15
N TYR A 11 -10.26 -10.12 2.21
CA TYR A 11 -11.09 -9.89 3.38
C TYR A 11 -12.41 -10.64 3.22
N LYS A 12 -12.73 -11.48 4.20
CA LYS A 12 -14.00 -12.23 4.26
C LYS A 12 -14.82 -11.75 5.44
N LYS A 13 -16.14 -11.75 5.24
CA LYS A 13 -17.09 -11.50 6.31
C LYS A 13 -18.27 -12.47 6.15
N ASP A 14 -18.61 -13.15 7.22
CA ASP A 14 -19.71 -14.14 7.22
C ASP A 14 -19.50 -15.22 6.14
N GLY A 15 -18.24 -15.65 5.97
CA GLY A 15 -17.89 -16.68 5.00
C GLY A 15 -17.86 -16.21 3.54
N GLN A 16 -18.13 -14.95 3.27
CA GLN A 16 -18.17 -14.39 1.93
C GLN A 16 -16.97 -13.48 1.68
N GLU A 17 -16.32 -13.64 0.52
CA GLU A 17 -15.26 -12.73 0.09
C GLU A 17 -15.85 -11.36 -0.22
N ARG A 18 -15.27 -10.33 0.36
CA ARG A 18 -15.73 -8.95 0.23
C ARG A 18 -14.79 -8.08 -0.56
N VAL A 19 -13.48 -8.25 -0.35
CA VAL A 19 -12.46 -7.38 -0.91
C VAL A 19 -11.24 -8.21 -1.27
N HIS A 20 -10.66 -7.93 -2.44
CA HIS A 20 -9.33 -8.43 -2.82
C HIS A 20 -8.35 -7.26 -2.83
N PHE A 21 -7.14 -7.50 -2.36
CA PHE A 21 -6.06 -6.50 -2.36
C PHE A 21 -4.76 -7.15 -2.84
N THR A 22 -4.03 -6.44 -3.70
CA THR A 22 -2.77 -6.93 -4.27
C THR A 22 -1.75 -5.80 -4.33
N VAL A 23 -0.51 -6.06 -3.92
CA VAL A 23 0.59 -5.13 -4.21
C VAL A 23 1.23 -5.53 -5.52
N ASN A 24 1.27 -4.63 -6.48
CA ASN A 24 1.78 -4.91 -7.83
C ASN A 24 3.27 -4.64 -7.95
N SER A 25 3.77 -3.59 -7.30
CA SER A 25 5.20 -3.26 -7.35
C SER A 25 5.58 -2.28 -6.24
N VAL A 26 6.86 -2.30 -5.90
CA VAL A 26 7.50 -1.26 -5.09
C VAL A 26 8.77 -0.85 -5.83
N SER A 27 8.93 0.43 -6.10
CA SER A 27 10.07 0.93 -6.85
C SER A 27 10.67 2.18 -6.20
N ASN A 28 11.97 2.36 -6.38
CA ASN A 28 12.64 3.61 -5.99
C ASN A 28 12.24 4.71 -6.96
N THR A 29 12.16 5.93 -6.45
CA THR A 29 12.00 7.12 -7.29
C THR A 29 13.07 8.14 -6.94
N SER A 30 13.57 8.85 -7.97
CA SER A 30 14.47 9.97 -7.79
C SER A 30 13.72 11.29 -7.58
N ASP A 31 12.40 11.28 -7.70
CA ASP A 31 11.60 12.47 -7.53
C ASP A 31 11.70 13.00 -6.10
N ARG A 32 11.92 14.31 -5.96
CA ARG A 32 12.02 14.95 -4.65
C ARG A 32 11.24 16.26 -4.68
N ASN A 33 10.67 16.57 -3.52
CA ASN A 33 9.94 17.81 -3.29
C ASN A 33 10.73 18.64 -2.27
N GLU A 34 11.27 19.77 -2.70
CA GLU A 34 12.11 20.62 -1.84
C GLU A 34 11.34 21.23 -0.67
N PHE A 35 10.01 21.25 -0.75
CA PHE A 35 9.14 21.78 0.30
C PHE A 35 8.65 20.72 1.28
N ALA A 36 9.10 19.47 1.12
CA ALA A 36 8.72 18.40 2.04
C ALA A 36 9.29 18.66 3.44
N ASP A 37 8.56 18.23 4.47
CA ASP A 37 8.99 18.38 5.87
C ASP A 37 10.26 17.60 6.16
N SER A 38 10.53 16.52 5.45
CA SER A 38 11.73 15.70 5.58
C SER A 38 12.33 15.46 4.20
N GLN A 39 13.64 15.17 4.17
CA GLN A 39 14.38 14.90 2.93
C GLN A 39 15.08 13.55 3.05
N PRO A 40 14.32 12.45 2.94
CA PRO A 40 14.89 11.11 3.04
C PRO A 40 15.78 10.81 1.85
N GLU A 41 16.83 10.01 2.06
CA GLU A 41 17.72 9.60 0.98
C GLU A 41 17.04 8.63 0.01
N GLN A 42 16.11 7.84 0.50
CA GLN A 42 15.38 6.86 -0.32
C GLN A 42 13.89 7.14 -0.27
N VAL A 43 13.29 7.29 -1.44
CA VAL A 43 11.85 7.42 -1.60
C VAL A 43 11.37 6.29 -2.50
N ILE A 44 10.29 5.64 -2.08
CA ILE A 44 9.71 4.53 -2.83
C ILE A 44 8.27 4.84 -3.21
N ILE A 45 7.81 4.20 -4.27
CA ILE A 45 6.41 4.23 -4.70
C ILE A 45 5.86 2.81 -4.64
N ILE A 46 4.76 2.64 -3.93
CA ILE A 46 4.02 1.39 -3.84
C ILE A 46 2.83 1.49 -4.79
N HIS A 47 2.76 0.56 -5.75
CA HIS A 47 1.62 0.44 -6.66
C HIS A 47 0.79 -0.77 -6.24
N TYR A 48 -0.51 -0.55 -6.03
CA TYR A 48 -1.42 -1.57 -5.55
C TYR A 48 -2.75 -1.52 -6.29
N SER A 49 -3.50 -2.60 -6.19
CA SER A 49 -4.83 -2.68 -6.76
C SER A 49 -5.77 -3.33 -5.76
N TYR A 50 -7.05 -3.04 -5.89
CA TYR A 50 -8.07 -3.63 -5.04
C TYR A 50 -9.37 -3.79 -5.80
N GLU A 51 -10.18 -4.73 -5.33
CA GLU A 51 -11.45 -5.04 -5.94
C GLU A 51 -12.52 -5.16 -4.86
N ASN A 52 -13.65 -4.50 -5.08
CA ASN A 52 -14.83 -4.68 -4.23
C ASN A 52 -15.66 -5.82 -4.81
N ILE A 53 -15.51 -7.00 -4.21
CA ILE A 53 -16.22 -8.21 -4.65
C ILE A 53 -17.69 -8.14 -4.24
N ALA A 54 -17.94 -7.91 -2.95
CA ALA A 54 -19.28 -7.97 -2.40
C ALA A 54 -19.42 -7.18 -1.09
N SER A 55 -18.68 -6.06 -0.97
CA SER A 55 -18.86 -5.18 0.18
C SER A 55 -20.13 -4.36 0.01
N GLU A 56 -20.86 -4.16 1.10
CA GLU A 56 -22.08 -3.35 1.09
C GLU A 56 -21.79 -1.89 0.81
N GLU A 57 -20.61 -1.42 1.21
CA GLU A 57 -20.16 -0.05 0.99
C GLU A 57 -19.07 0.00 -0.05
N ASP A 58 -18.83 1.18 -0.62
CA ASP A 58 -17.72 1.40 -1.53
C ASP A 58 -16.41 1.11 -0.79
N VAL A 59 -15.45 0.54 -1.52
CA VAL A 59 -14.12 0.19 -1.00
C VAL A 59 -13.11 1.21 -1.48
N TYR A 60 -12.29 1.68 -0.55
CA TYR A 60 -11.23 2.65 -0.84
C TYR A 60 -9.99 2.29 -0.04
N PHE A 61 -8.85 2.24 -0.72
CA PHE A 61 -7.55 2.06 -0.07
C PHE A 61 -6.68 3.28 -0.33
N SER A 62 -5.93 3.66 0.68
CA SER A 62 -4.95 4.75 0.60
C SER A 62 -3.88 4.52 1.67
N SER A 63 -2.99 5.49 1.85
CA SER A 63 -1.96 5.42 2.89
C SER A 63 -2.53 5.22 4.30
N VAL A 64 -3.78 5.60 4.52
CA VAL A 64 -4.46 5.41 5.81
C VAL A 64 -4.53 3.92 6.18
N ASN A 65 -4.61 3.04 5.19
CA ASN A 65 -4.66 1.60 5.40
C ASN A 65 -3.28 0.98 5.63
N PHE A 66 -2.20 1.73 5.45
CA PHE A 66 -0.85 1.18 5.33
C PHE A 66 0.06 1.57 6.48
N LYS A 67 0.94 0.63 6.86
CA LYS A 67 2.15 0.89 7.64
C LYS A 67 3.32 0.35 6.83
N VAL A 68 4.26 1.22 6.52
CA VAL A 68 5.49 0.86 5.80
C VAL A 68 6.63 0.80 6.80
N ILE A 69 7.36 -0.32 6.81
CA ILE A 69 8.46 -0.56 7.74
C ILE A 69 9.71 -0.85 6.92
N ASP A 70 10.77 -0.06 7.12
CA ASP A 70 12.05 -0.24 6.43
C ASP A 70 12.91 -1.33 7.09
N GLU A 71 14.08 -1.61 6.51
CA GLU A 71 14.96 -2.67 7.03
C GLU A 71 15.58 -2.33 8.40
N GLY A 72 15.52 -1.08 8.81
CA GLY A 72 15.93 -0.68 10.15
C GLY A 72 14.83 -0.86 11.21
N GLY A 73 13.65 -1.35 10.81
CA GLY A 73 12.53 -1.49 11.72
C GLY A 73 11.78 -0.19 11.97
N ASN A 74 12.00 0.84 11.15
CA ASN A 74 11.35 2.13 11.32
C ASN A 74 10.00 2.16 10.61
N VAL A 75 9.00 2.72 11.27
CA VAL A 75 7.72 3.07 10.63
C VAL A 75 7.96 4.34 9.82
N CYS A 76 7.71 4.26 8.52
CA CYS A 76 8.01 5.34 7.58
C CYS A 76 6.78 6.16 7.27
N GLU A 77 7.00 7.43 6.92
CA GLU A 77 5.93 8.38 6.62
C GLU A 77 5.78 8.55 5.11
N THR A 78 4.60 8.97 4.70
CA THR A 78 4.35 9.35 3.30
C THR A 78 5.27 10.51 2.90
N TYR A 79 5.58 10.56 1.60
CA TYR A 79 6.42 11.59 1.03
C TYR A 79 5.69 12.21 -0.16
N PRO A 80 5.70 13.54 -0.34
CA PRO A 80 4.99 14.20 -1.44
C PRO A 80 5.75 14.11 -2.76
N ALA A 81 6.00 12.90 -3.25
CA ALA A 81 6.54 12.66 -4.59
C ALA A 81 5.39 12.67 -5.61
N SER A 82 5.76 12.83 -6.88
CA SER A 82 4.80 12.70 -7.98
C SER A 82 4.36 11.26 -8.11
N ILE A 83 3.05 11.05 -8.21
CA ILE A 83 2.46 9.75 -8.49
C ILE A 83 1.57 9.86 -9.72
N ASN A 84 1.33 8.74 -10.40
CA ASN A 84 0.58 8.72 -11.65
C ASN A 84 -0.83 8.15 -11.50
N THR A 85 -1.07 7.36 -10.46
CA THR A 85 -2.32 6.63 -10.29
C THR A 85 -2.93 6.96 -8.94
N TYR A 86 -4.14 7.48 -8.96
CA TYR A 86 -4.84 7.89 -7.75
C TYR A 86 -5.97 6.91 -7.46
N PRO A 87 -6.03 6.37 -6.21
CA PRO A 87 -7.09 5.43 -5.87
C PRO A 87 -8.46 6.08 -5.93
N GLN A 88 -9.46 5.28 -6.28
CA GLN A 88 -10.85 5.71 -6.41
C GLN A 88 -11.75 4.86 -5.52
N MET A 89 -12.87 5.43 -5.09
CA MET A 89 -13.92 4.69 -4.42
C MET A 89 -14.48 3.65 -5.38
N ALA A 90 -14.50 2.38 -4.96
CA ALA A 90 -14.93 1.26 -5.81
C ALA A 90 -16.25 0.69 -5.30
N PRO A 91 -17.36 0.94 -6.02
CA PRO A 91 -18.64 0.27 -5.71
C PRO A 91 -18.53 -1.24 -5.92
N ALA A 92 -19.47 -1.99 -5.36
CA ALA A 92 -19.49 -3.45 -5.48
C ALA A 92 -19.40 -3.88 -6.96
N GLY A 93 -18.54 -4.85 -7.23
CA GLY A 93 -18.29 -5.37 -8.57
C GLY A 93 -17.26 -4.57 -9.38
N THR A 94 -16.58 -3.60 -8.77
CA THR A 94 -15.57 -2.78 -9.46
C THR A 94 -14.20 -2.87 -8.79
N LYS A 95 -13.19 -2.42 -9.50
CA LYS A 95 -11.80 -2.41 -9.01
C LYS A 95 -11.13 -1.07 -9.32
N SER A 96 -10.09 -0.78 -8.55
CA SER A 96 -9.30 0.43 -8.70
C SER A 96 -7.83 0.15 -8.41
N GLU A 97 -6.97 1.10 -8.73
CA GLU A 97 -5.54 1.05 -8.47
C GLU A 97 -5.12 2.35 -7.82
N GLY A 98 -3.98 2.31 -7.12
CA GLY A 98 -3.41 3.52 -6.56
C GLY A 98 -1.91 3.40 -6.38
N GLU A 99 -1.30 4.54 -6.18
CA GLU A 99 0.12 4.65 -5.81
C GLU A 99 0.24 5.49 -4.56
N GLU A 100 1.20 5.12 -3.69
CA GLU A 100 1.55 5.88 -2.50
C GLU A 100 3.06 5.99 -2.43
N ALA A 101 3.57 7.17 -2.09
CA ALA A 101 5.00 7.39 -1.93
C ALA A 101 5.38 7.49 -0.47
N TYR A 102 6.51 6.87 -0.11
CA TYR A 102 7.03 6.87 1.26
C TYR A 102 8.51 7.20 1.28
N GLY A 103 8.94 7.97 2.29
CA GLY A 103 10.34 8.22 2.54
C GLY A 103 10.86 7.24 3.58
N LEU A 104 11.89 6.48 3.24
CA LEU A 104 12.49 5.52 4.16
C LEU A 104 13.51 6.20 5.07
N LYS A 105 13.57 5.78 6.32
CA LYS A 105 14.51 6.32 7.31
C LYS A 105 15.88 5.66 7.23
N GLN A 106 15.93 4.47 6.66
CA GLN A 106 17.17 3.72 6.44
C GLN A 106 17.13 3.12 5.04
N GLN A 107 18.30 3.16 4.36
CA GLN A 107 18.44 2.54 3.05
C GLN A 107 18.05 1.08 3.11
N SER A 108 17.14 0.66 2.25
CA SER A 108 16.55 -0.67 2.30
C SER A 108 16.47 -1.28 0.91
N SER A 109 16.63 -2.61 0.83
CA SER A 109 16.41 -3.38 -0.40
C SER A 109 15.01 -3.96 -0.46
N LYS A 110 14.32 -3.97 0.69
CA LYS A 110 12.95 -4.46 0.81
C LYS A 110 12.26 -3.72 1.96
N ILE A 111 10.93 -3.80 1.95
CA ILE A 111 10.10 -3.24 3.04
C ILE A 111 9.10 -4.29 3.50
N LYS A 112 8.54 -4.05 4.69
CA LYS A 112 7.31 -4.71 5.10
C LYS A 112 6.18 -3.71 4.96
N LEU A 113 5.05 -4.20 4.49
CA LEU A 113 3.82 -3.40 4.38
C LEU A 113 2.73 -4.12 5.16
N VAL A 114 2.19 -3.46 6.17
CA VAL A 114 1.02 -3.95 6.88
C VAL A 114 -0.20 -3.23 6.33
N VAL A 115 -1.19 -3.98 5.86
CA VAL A 115 -2.39 -3.45 5.24
C VAL A 115 -3.60 -3.80 6.10
N ASP A 116 -4.38 -2.80 6.46
CA ASP A 116 -5.67 -3.00 7.11
C ASP A 116 -6.73 -3.13 6.02
N LEU A 117 -7.32 -4.32 5.90
CA LEU A 117 -8.21 -4.62 4.80
C LEU A 117 -9.63 -4.08 4.98
N ASP A 118 -10.04 -3.74 6.20
CA ASP A 118 -11.42 -3.33 6.48
C ASP A 118 -11.55 -2.13 7.42
N TYR A 119 -10.45 -1.48 7.78
CA TYR A 119 -10.36 -0.38 8.75
C TYR A 119 -10.68 -0.79 10.20
N PHE A 120 -10.90 -2.08 10.46
CA PHE A 120 -11.24 -2.58 11.80
C PHE A 120 -10.22 -3.56 12.37
N GLY A 121 -9.02 -3.59 11.79
CA GLY A 121 -7.92 -4.38 12.32
C GLY A 121 -7.73 -5.76 11.66
N ASN A 122 -8.41 -6.06 10.57
CA ASN A 122 -8.12 -7.26 9.78
C ASN A 122 -6.91 -6.98 8.88
N LYS A 123 -5.72 -7.24 9.43
CA LYS A 123 -4.46 -6.85 8.83
C LYS A 123 -3.77 -8.03 8.17
N VAL A 124 -3.10 -7.73 7.06
CA VAL A 124 -2.20 -8.67 6.38
C VAL A 124 -0.84 -8.01 6.24
N THR A 125 0.20 -8.82 6.12
CA THR A 125 1.58 -8.34 6.00
C THR A 125 2.18 -8.83 4.69
N TYR A 126 2.79 -7.90 3.97
CA TYR A 126 3.59 -8.16 2.78
C TYR A 126 5.06 -7.92 3.09
N GLU A 127 5.93 -8.72 2.48
CA GLU A 127 7.35 -8.42 2.40
C GLU A 127 7.67 -8.20 0.92
N LEU A 128 8.19 -7.01 0.60
CA LEU A 128 8.22 -6.50 -0.76
C LEU A 128 9.63 -6.05 -1.13
N PRO A 129 10.28 -6.72 -2.10
CA PRO A 129 11.56 -6.20 -2.62
C PRO A 129 11.33 -4.90 -3.36
N ILE A 130 12.31 -4.00 -3.28
CA ILE A 130 12.27 -2.69 -3.93
C ILE A 130 13.03 -2.81 -5.26
N GLN A 131 12.40 -2.41 -6.32
CA GLN A 131 12.99 -2.40 -7.66
C GLN A 131 13.71 -1.10 -7.95
#